data_af09abe566616b9a8a120c626a218da2
#
_entry.id   af09abe566616b9a8a120c626a218da2
#
_cell.length_a   1.000
_cell.length_b   1.000
_cell.length_c   1.000
_cell.angle_alpha   90.00
_cell.angle_beta   90.00
_cell.angle_gamma   90.00
#
_symmetry.space_group_name_H-M   'P 1'
#
loop_
_entity.id
_entity.type
_entity.pdbx_description
1 polymer ?
#
loop_
_entity_poly.entity_id
_entity_poly.type
_entity_poly.pdbx_seq_one_letter_code
_entity_poly.pdbx_strand_id
1 'polypeptide(L)'
;TVMISTSGHRLLSEEGCQTMIKKLIPLASIITPNIPEANVLGNSIEEICSLGCPNVLIKGGHQNRDILTDIFIENGKQEEIRNRKVDTINTHGTGCTLSSAIAAYLAKGLDMRDSVFAAESYLQRAISSGADIKTGEGHGPVNFFFE
;
A
#
# COMPACT_ATOMS: atom_id res chain seq x y z
N THR A 1 -1.61 -6.47 -3.34
CA THR A 1 -0.58 -7.53 -3.29
C THR A 1 -0.34 -7.96 -1.85
N VAL A 2 -0.48 -9.24 -1.57
CA VAL A 2 -0.21 -9.84 -0.24
C VAL A 2 0.70 -11.04 -0.46
N MET A 3 1.99 -10.77 -0.67
CA MET A 3 3.01 -11.80 -0.92
C MET A 3 4.03 -11.86 0.20
N ILE A 4 4.45 -10.70 0.69
CA ILE A 4 5.49 -10.55 1.72
C ILE A 4 5.05 -9.46 2.69
N SER A 5 5.11 -9.75 4.00
CA SER A 5 4.84 -8.74 5.02
C SER A 5 5.90 -7.64 5.00
N THR A 6 5.59 -6.47 5.55
CA THR A 6 6.56 -5.37 5.71
C THR A 6 7.78 -5.80 6.54
N SER A 7 7.62 -6.79 7.43
CA SER A 7 8.71 -7.40 8.21
C SER A 7 9.50 -8.46 7.43
N GLY A 8 9.22 -8.69 6.15
CA GLY A 8 9.95 -9.62 5.27
C GLY A 8 9.49 -11.07 5.32
N HIS A 9 8.43 -11.40 6.07
CA HIS A 9 7.92 -12.76 6.11
C HIS A 9 7.12 -13.08 4.84
N ARG A 10 7.44 -14.19 4.20
CA ARG A 10 6.71 -14.68 3.04
C ARG A 10 5.32 -15.19 3.46
N LEU A 11 4.28 -14.66 2.85
CA LEU A 11 2.87 -14.99 3.09
C LEU A 11 2.28 -15.88 2.00
N LEU A 12 2.89 -15.88 0.82
CA LEU A 12 2.46 -16.64 -0.35
C LEU A 12 3.62 -17.51 -0.86
N SER A 13 3.32 -18.73 -1.31
CA SER A 13 4.31 -19.62 -1.94
C SER A 13 4.87 -19.01 -3.22
N GLU A 14 6.02 -19.51 -3.68
CA GLU A 14 6.64 -19.08 -4.96
C GLU A 14 5.68 -19.28 -6.14
N GLU A 15 5.04 -20.45 -6.20
CA GLU A 15 4.05 -20.77 -7.23
C GLU A 15 2.83 -19.84 -7.16
N GLY A 16 2.37 -19.51 -5.94
CA GLY A 16 1.30 -18.55 -5.70
C GLY A 16 1.67 -17.15 -6.20
N CYS A 17 2.90 -16.68 -5.92
CA CYS A 17 3.41 -15.41 -6.43
C CYS A 17 3.42 -15.40 -7.97
N GLN A 18 3.94 -16.43 -8.60
CA GLN A 18 3.97 -16.56 -10.06
C GLN A 18 2.57 -16.58 -10.67
N THR A 19 1.64 -17.25 -10.01
CA THR A 19 0.23 -17.28 -10.44
C THR A 19 -0.42 -15.92 -10.32
N MET A 20 -0.19 -15.22 -9.22
CA MET A 20 -0.67 -13.83 -9.03
C MET A 20 -0.12 -12.91 -10.11
N ILE A 21 1.19 -12.95 -10.36
CA ILE A 21 1.83 -12.10 -11.37
C ILE A 21 1.23 -12.37 -12.75
N LYS A 22 1.10 -13.64 -13.15
CA LYS A 22 0.68 -14.01 -14.51
C LYS A 22 -0.83 -13.86 -14.74
N LYS A 23 -1.66 -14.11 -13.72
CA LYS A 23 -3.10 -14.25 -13.92
C LYS A 23 -3.94 -13.19 -13.23
N LEU A 24 -3.49 -12.62 -12.13
CA LEU A 24 -4.28 -11.68 -11.33
C LEU A 24 -3.87 -10.22 -11.57
N ILE A 25 -2.57 -9.92 -11.57
CA ILE A 25 -2.07 -8.55 -11.77
C ILE A 25 -2.58 -7.93 -13.07
N PRO A 26 -2.60 -8.63 -14.23
CA PRO A 26 -3.12 -8.05 -15.47
C PRO A 26 -4.62 -7.70 -15.44
N LEU A 27 -5.37 -8.23 -14.48
CA LEU A 27 -6.80 -7.97 -14.30
C LEU A 27 -7.08 -6.89 -13.24
N ALA A 28 -6.06 -6.48 -12.49
CA ALA A 28 -6.21 -5.50 -11.43
C ALA A 28 -6.28 -4.07 -11.99
N SER A 29 -7.13 -3.23 -11.39
CA SER A 29 -7.16 -1.79 -11.68
C SER A 29 -5.99 -1.05 -11.05
N ILE A 30 -5.50 -1.53 -9.91
CA ILE A 30 -4.32 -1.02 -9.21
C ILE A 30 -3.67 -2.14 -8.40
N ILE A 31 -2.35 -2.11 -8.28
CA ILE A 31 -1.59 -2.91 -7.31
C ILE A 31 -0.89 -2.01 -6.32
N THR A 32 -0.78 -2.46 -5.05
CA THR A 32 -0.24 -1.65 -3.95
C THR A 32 0.89 -2.39 -3.21
N PRO A 33 2.02 -2.70 -3.89
CA PRO A 33 3.11 -3.43 -3.28
C PRO A 33 3.85 -2.58 -2.23
N ASN A 34 4.30 -3.22 -1.14
CA ASN A 34 5.36 -2.68 -0.30
C ASN A 34 6.74 -2.91 -0.96
N ILE A 35 7.83 -2.36 -0.41
CA ILE A 35 9.17 -2.50 -1.01
C ILE A 35 9.60 -3.96 -1.18
N PRO A 36 9.48 -4.86 -0.17
CA PRO A 36 9.78 -6.27 -0.37
C PRO A 36 8.96 -6.93 -1.50
N GLU A 37 7.68 -6.58 -1.63
CA GLU A 37 6.81 -7.07 -2.71
C GLU A 37 7.19 -6.49 -4.06
N ALA A 38 7.51 -5.20 -4.14
CA ALA A 38 7.97 -4.55 -5.35
C ALA A 38 9.23 -5.22 -5.91
N ASN A 39 10.18 -5.59 -5.05
CA ASN A 39 11.40 -6.32 -5.44
C ASN A 39 11.13 -7.73 -5.99
N VAL A 40 10.00 -8.34 -5.63
CA VAL A 40 9.58 -9.64 -6.22
C VAL A 40 8.88 -9.42 -7.55
N LEU A 41 8.19 -8.30 -7.73
CA LEU A 41 7.46 -7.97 -8.96
C LEU A 41 8.38 -7.52 -10.09
N GLY A 42 9.50 -6.86 -9.77
CA GLY A 42 10.47 -6.41 -10.77
C GLY A 42 11.66 -5.70 -10.13
N ASN A 43 12.75 -5.55 -10.88
CA ASN A 43 13.96 -4.85 -10.46
C ASN A 43 13.90 -3.34 -10.72
N SER A 44 12.88 -2.89 -11.47
CA SER A 44 12.64 -1.50 -11.77
C SER A 44 11.14 -1.19 -11.82
N ILE A 45 10.81 0.09 -11.76
CA ILE A 45 9.41 0.56 -11.90
C ILE A 45 8.84 0.18 -13.26
N GLU A 46 9.65 0.27 -14.31
CA GLU A 46 9.27 -0.08 -15.67
C GLU A 46 8.89 -1.56 -15.79
N GLU A 47 9.66 -2.45 -15.15
CA GLU A 47 9.34 -3.87 -15.09
C GLU A 47 8.01 -4.12 -14.38
N ILE A 48 7.76 -3.47 -13.23
CA ILE A 48 6.50 -3.60 -12.49
C ILE A 48 5.32 -3.10 -13.34
N CYS A 49 5.46 -1.96 -14.00
CA CYS A 49 4.43 -1.43 -14.89
C CYS A 49 4.16 -2.34 -16.10
N SER A 50 5.17 -3.08 -16.56
CA SER A 50 5.03 -4.03 -17.69
C SER A 50 4.22 -5.29 -17.36
N LEU A 51 3.88 -5.53 -16.07
CA LEU A 51 3.05 -6.67 -15.65
C LEU A 51 1.58 -6.57 -16.06
N GLY A 52 1.18 -5.45 -16.68
CA GLY A 52 -0.15 -5.27 -17.28
C GLY A 52 -1.19 -4.61 -16.36
N CYS A 53 -0.84 -4.21 -15.15
CA CYS A 53 -1.70 -3.39 -14.31
C CYS A 53 -1.52 -1.90 -14.67
N PRO A 54 -2.59 -1.13 -14.94
CA PRO A 54 -2.48 0.26 -15.40
C PRO A 54 -2.00 1.22 -14.30
N ASN A 55 -2.19 0.87 -13.03
CA ASN A 55 -1.85 1.74 -11.90
C ASN A 55 -1.07 0.98 -10.84
N VAL A 56 -0.03 1.61 -10.30
CA VAL A 56 0.83 1.03 -9.26
C VAL A 56 1.04 2.04 -8.14
N LEU A 57 0.87 1.61 -6.90
CA LEU A 57 1.22 2.40 -5.71
C LEU A 57 2.29 1.65 -4.92
N ILE A 58 3.55 2.05 -5.06
CA ILE A 58 4.68 1.48 -4.31
C ILE A 58 4.77 2.17 -2.95
N LYS A 59 4.54 1.42 -1.88
CA LYS A 59 4.51 1.95 -0.52
C LYS A 59 5.91 2.01 0.09
N GLY A 60 6.27 3.17 0.64
CA GLY A 60 7.53 3.37 1.35
C GLY A 60 8.75 3.42 0.42
N GLY A 61 8.59 3.90 -0.83
CA GLY A 61 9.66 3.94 -1.84
C GLY A 61 10.87 4.79 -1.44
N HIS A 62 10.66 5.85 -0.68
CA HIS A 62 11.71 6.68 -0.10
C HIS A 62 11.43 6.86 1.40
N GLN A 63 12.36 6.42 2.24
CA GLN A 63 12.26 6.58 3.68
C GLN A 63 13.27 7.61 4.16
N ASN A 64 12.79 8.71 4.68
CA ASN A 64 13.56 9.59 5.55
C ASN A 64 13.13 9.37 7.00
N ARG A 65 13.88 9.84 8.00
CA ARG A 65 13.56 9.63 9.43
C ARG A 65 12.14 10.06 9.79
N ASP A 66 11.63 11.13 9.16
CA ASP A 66 10.36 11.77 9.53
C ASP A 66 9.29 11.74 8.43
N ILE A 67 9.63 11.32 7.22
CA ILE A 67 8.74 11.34 6.06
C ILE A 67 8.78 9.97 5.37
N LEU A 68 7.61 9.40 5.17
CA LEU A 68 7.39 8.25 4.28
C LEU A 68 6.93 8.79 2.93
N THR A 69 7.53 8.28 1.86
CA THR A 69 7.17 8.67 0.50
C THR A 69 6.70 7.43 -0.25
N ASP A 70 5.45 7.43 -0.66
CA ASP A 70 4.88 6.44 -1.55
C ASP A 70 4.95 6.95 -2.98
N ILE A 71 5.07 6.05 -3.96
CA ILE A 71 5.18 6.40 -5.37
C ILE A 71 3.94 5.88 -6.09
N PHE A 72 3.09 6.79 -6.52
CA PHE A 72 1.94 6.48 -7.36
C PHE A 72 2.31 6.61 -8.84
N ILE A 73 1.97 5.61 -9.63
CA ILE A 73 2.22 5.57 -11.07
C ILE A 73 0.90 5.33 -11.79
N GLU A 74 0.54 6.26 -12.68
CA GLU A 74 -0.63 6.18 -13.54
C GLU A 74 -0.24 6.60 -14.96
N ASN A 75 -0.54 5.75 -15.96
CA ASN A 75 -0.22 6.04 -17.37
C ASN A 75 1.26 6.42 -17.61
N GLY A 76 2.18 5.81 -16.88
CA GLY A 76 3.62 6.08 -16.94
C GLY A 76 4.08 7.38 -16.26
N LYS A 77 3.17 8.14 -15.66
CA LYS A 77 3.50 9.31 -14.85
C LYS A 77 3.64 8.92 -13.40
N GLN A 78 4.69 9.43 -12.75
CA GLN A 78 4.97 9.18 -11.34
C GLN A 78 4.61 10.42 -10.51
N GLU A 79 3.94 10.20 -9.39
CA GLU A 79 3.70 11.20 -8.34
C GLU A 79 4.17 10.67 -7.01
N GLU A 80 4.82 11.52 -6.21
CA GLU A 80 5.19 11.22 -4.83
C GLU A 80 4.07 11.63 -3.88
N ILE A 81 3.68 10.72 -2.99
CA ILE A 81 2.77 10.99 -1.88
C ILE A 81 3.59 10.97 -0.60
N ARG A 82 3.69 12.13 0.05
CA ARG A 82 4.53 12.31 1.24
C ARG A 82 3.67 12.38 2.48
N ASN A 83 3.84 11.45 3.38
CA ASN A 83 3.16 11.36 4.65
C ASN A 83 4.14 11.50 5.81
N ARG A 84 3.73 12.18 6.88
CA ARG A 84 4.53 12.25 8.09
C ARG A 84 4.54 10.87 8.75
N LYS A 85 5.72 10.38 9.11
CA LYS A 85 5.84 9.15 9.87
C LYS A 85 5.23 9.35 11.26
N VAL A 86 4.30 8.50 11.63
CA VAL A 86 3.75 8.45 12.99
C VAL A 86 4.61 7.48 13.79
N ASP A 87 5.12 7.92 14.93
CA ASP A 87 5.88 7.06 15.83
C ASP A 87 4.93 6.18 16.63
N THR A 88 4.70 4.98 16.13
CA THR A 88 3.79 4.00 16.74
C THR A 88 4.14 2.58 16.33
N ILE A 89 3.82 1.63 17.20
CA ILE A 89 3.84 0.19 16.90
C ILE A 89 2.51 -0.30 16.30
N ASN A 90 1.46 0.53 16.34
CA ASN A 90 0.11 0.19 15.93
C ASN A 90 -0.06 0.34 14.40
N THR A 91 0.60 -0.55 13.66
CA THR A 91 0.63 -0.53 12.19
C THR A 91 -0.04 -1.75 11.57
N HIS A 92 -0.64 -2.63 12.38
CA HIS A 92 -1.31 -3.81 11.85
C HIS A 92 -2.55 -3.41 11.03
N GLY A 93 -2.63 -3.96 9.81
CA GLY A 93 -3.75 -3.71 8.91
C GLY A 93 -3.60 -2.48 8.00
N THR A 94 -2.49 -1.73 8.05
CA THR A 94 -2.27 -0.54 7.19
C THR A 94 -2.43 -0.84 5.70
N GLY A 95 -1.84 -1.94 5.21
CA GLY A 95 -1.95 -2.33 3.80
C GLY A 95 -3.38 -2.66 3.38
N CYS A 96 -4.09 -3.45 4.22
CA CYS A 96 -5.49 -3.81 3.97
C CYS A 96 -6.40 -2.58 4.03
N THR A 97 -6.16 -1.68 4.97
CA THR A 97 -6.91 -0.42 5.10
C THR A 97 -6.76 0.44 3.86
N LEU A 98 -5.52 0.62 3.39
CA LEU A 98 -5.25 1.43 2.20
C LEU A 98 -5.96 0.88 0.97
N SER A 99 -5.80 -0.41 0.68
CA SER A 99 -6.42 -1.02 -0.50
C SER A 99 -7.94 -1.01 -0.44
N SER A 100 -8.53 -1.24 0.74
CA SER A 100 -9.98 -1.15 0.94
C SER A 100 -10.50 0.28 0.81
N ALA A 101 -9.78 1.27 1.30
CA ALA A 101 -10.12 2.68 1.18
C ALA A 101 -10.08 3.13 -0.29
N ILE A 102 -9.04 2.74 -1.04
CA ILE A 102 -8.97 3.01 -2.49
C ILE A 102 -10.21 2.44 -3.20
N ALA A 103 -10.53 1.17 -2.95
CA ALA A 103 -11.70 0.53 -3.55
C ALA A 103 -13.01 1.24 -3.17
N ALA A 104 -13.15 1.67 -1.91
CA ALA A 104 -14.33 2.39 -1.45
C ALA A 104 -14.48 3.78 -2.12
N TYR A 105 -13.38 4.52 -2.29
CA TYR A 105 -13.42 5.82 -2.97
C TYR A 105 -13.69 5.67 -4.46
N LEU A 106 -13.14 4.66 -5.14
CA LEU A 106 -13.50 4.32 -6.52
C LEU A 106 -15.00 3.99 -6.64
N ALA A 107 -15.54 3.20 -5.70
CA ALA A 107 -16.98 2.87 -5.68
C ALA A 107 -17.88 4.09 -5.43
N LYS A 108 -17.36 5.15 -4.80
CA LYS A 108 -18.05 6.45 -4.64
C LYS A 108 -17.93 7.34 -5.88
N GLY A 109 -17.23 6.90 -6.92
CA GLY A 109 -17.12 7.61 -8.19
C GLY A 109 -15.92 8.56 -8.33
N LEU A 110 -14.95 8.53 -7.41
CA LEU A 110 -13.69 9.25 -7.58
C LEU A 110 -12.86 8.57 -8.68
N ASP A 111 -12.04 9.34 -9.37
CA ASP A 111 -11.04 8.76 -10.28
C ASP A 111 -9.93 8.03 -9.50
N MET A 112 -9.04 7.36 -10.22
CA MET A 112 -8.00 6.53 -9.60
C MET A 112 -7.04 7.37 -8.75
N ARG A 113 -6.57 8.49 -9.28
CA ARG A 113 -5.65 9.38 -8.58
C ARG A 113 -6.27 9.94 -7.30
N ASP A 114 -7.46 10.51 -7.39
CA ASP A 114 -8.15 11.09 -6.24
C ASP A 114 -8.51 10.02 -5.19
N SER A 115 -8.84 8.80 -5.64
CA SER A 115 -9.09 7.66 -4.73
C SER A 115 -7.84 7.27 -3.95
N VAL A 116 -6.67 7.24 -4.59
CA VAL A 116 -5.39 6.94 -3.93
C VAL A 116 -5.05 8.02 -2.90
N PHE A 117 -5.12 9.29 -3.28
CA PHE A 117 -4.80 10.41 -2.36
C PHE A 117 -5.76 10.49 -1.18
N ALA A 118 -7.06 10.29 -1.40
CA ALA A 118 -8.05 10.25 -0.33
C ALA A 118 -7.83 9.06 0.61
N ALA A 119 -7.46 7.89 0.08
CA ALA A 119 -7.17 6.70 0.86
C ALA A 119 -5.90 6.85 1.71
N GLU A 120 -4.85 7.48 1.17
CA GLU A 120 -3.64 7.82 1.91
C GLU A 120 -3.93 8.77 3.08
N SER A 121 -4.72 9.81 2.84
CA SER A 121 -5.16 10.75 3.89
C SER A 121 -5.98 10.03 4.97
N TYR A 122 -6.90 9.16 4.58
CA TYR A 122 -7.67 8.35 5.50
C TYR A 122 -6.76 7.44 6.34
N LEU A 123 -5.83 6.72 5.71
CA LEU A 123 -4.89 5.85 6.41
C LEU A 123 -4.02 6.62 7.41
N GLN A 124 -3.51 7.79 7.02
CA GLN A 124 -2.70 8.64 7.90
C GLN A 124 -3.48 9.05 9.17
N ARG A 125 -4.76 9.39 9.02
CA ARG A 125 -5.65 9.70 10.16
C ARG A 125 -5.89 8.46 11.03
N ALA A 126 -6.12 7.29 10.43
CA ALA A 126 -6.34 6.03 11.14
C ALA A 126 -5.11 5.59 11.96
N ILE A 127 -3.90 5.78 11.42
CA ILE A 127 -2.65 5.52 12.14
C ILE A 127 -2.48 6.53 13.29
N SER A 128 -2.64 7.83 13.01
CA SER A 128 -2.44 8.90 14.01
C SER A 128 -3.40 8.75 15.18
N SER A 129 -4.67 8.45 14.92
CA SER A 129 -5.69 8.30 15.97
C SER A 129 -5.53 7.02 16.79
N GLY A 130 -4.86 6.02 16.24
CA GLY A 130 -4.56 4.75 16.92
C GLY A 130 -3.20 4.73 17.61
N ALA A 131 -2.38 5.77 17.47
CA ALA A 131 -0.97 5.74 17.83
C ALA A 131 -0.72 5.37 19.30
N ASP A 132 -1.51 5.91 20.21
CA ASP A 132 -1.36 5.73 21.66
C ASP A 132 -2.29 4.65 22.25
N ILE A 133 -3.08 3.97 21.41
CA ILE A 133 -4.02 2.96 21.89
C ILE A 133 -3.27 1.64 22.15
N LYS A 134 -3.28 1.17 23.40
CA LYS A 134 -2.70 -0.12 23.75
C LYS A 134 -3.72 -1.23 23.56
N THR A 135 -3.45 -2.13 22.58
CA THR A 135 -4.25 -3.33 22.32
C THR A 135 -3.34 -4.54 22.37
N GLY A 136 -3.39 -5.28 23.49
CA GLY A 136 -2.55 -6.47 23.68
C GLY A 136 -1.06 -6.15 23.90
N GLU A 137 -0.19 -7.14 23.63
CA GLU A 137 1.27 -7.06 23.88
C GLU A 137 2.10 -6.99 22.59
N GLY A 138 1.46 -7.03 21.42
CA GLY A 138 2.14 -6.98 20.10
C GLY A 138 1.86 -5.68 19.34
N HIS A 139 2.10 -5.75 18.03
CA HIS A 139 1.73 -4.67 17.13
C HIS A 139 0.21 -4.48 17.09
N GLY A 140 -0.25 -3.33 17.58
CA GLY A 140 -1.67 -3.00 17.61
C GLY A 140 -2.22 -2.63 16.21
N PRO A 141 -3.55 -2.65 16.05
CA PRO A 141 -4.20 -2.24 14.81
C PRO A 141 -4.26 -0.71 14.68
N VAL A 142 -4.47 -0.25 13.46
CA VAL A 142 -4.88 1.13 13.20
C VAL A 142 -6.30 1.36 13.74
N ASN A 143 -6.64 2.60 14.09
CA ASN A 143 -7.98 2.95 14.56
C ASN A 143 -8.83 3.43 13.38
N PHE A 144 -9.88 2.67 13.04
CA PHE A 144 -10.82 3.02 11.96
C PHE A 144 -11.93 3.99 12.42
N PHE A 145 -12.11 4.16 13.72
CA PHE A 145 -13.20 4.90 14.34
C PHE A 145 -12.67 6.23 14.91
N PHE A 146 -12.13 7.07 14.03
CA PHE A 146 -11.49 8.33 14.43
C PHE A 146 -12.34 9.58 14.08
N GLU A 147 -13.58 9.40 13.71
CA GLU A 147 -14.55 10.50 13.47
C GLU A 147 -15.43 10.76 14.69
#